data_2721b85aaedeac9d344b0e4b02565d45
#
_entry.id   2721b85aaedeac9d344b0e4b02565d45
#
_cell.length_a   1.000
_cell.length_b   1.000
_cell.length_c   1.000
_cell.angle_alpha   90.00
_cell.angle_beta   90.00
_cell.angle_gamma   90.00
#
_symmetry.space_group_name_H-M   'P 1'
#
loop_
_entity.id
_entity.type
_entity.pdbx_description
1 polymer ?
#
loop_
_entity_poly.entity_id
_entity_poly.type
_entity_poly.pdbx_seq_one_letter_code
_entity_poly.pdbx_strand_id
1 'polypeptide(L)'
;MRKLKSLVCGSKFGQFYIDAISKMKECVEFIGIFSNGSERSRLCAEKYNVNLYTSIDKIPEDIDIVFIAVRTGVMGGDGSELALKFLSKGIHVFIEQPIHIDEMKKCVKCSIEKGVFFHVANFYKYMDTVHKYIECSKGLLRKNEILSIECACANQVIYSLLDNILRIFREKARFSIENFWIQNQDFFIASGSINDIPLSIKVYNSVNTVDSDSYCYYLQQINIYTSEGMLFMVDVNGPIIWKPQFRAAHDLFIKKGDELDQRIFDSKMYWYESESELSYKDIFCKKWIDAIKKEIKEFIDNIYFEKMTEYRRKIQSEIVIPSIWGLITQK
;
A
#
# COMPACT_ATOMS: atom_id res chain seq x y z
N MET A 1 1.03 27.51 9.99
CA MET A 1 -0.27 26.80 10.13
C MET A 1 -0.36 26.27 11.55
N ARG A 2 -1.57 26.16 12.15
CA ARG A 2 -1.72 25.51 13.46
C ARG A 2 -1.40 24.03 13.34
N LYS A 3 -0.79 23.45 14.38
CA LYS A 3 -0.57 22.00 14.41
C LYS A 3 -1.90 21.27 14.59
N LEU A 4 -2.04 20.12 13.91
CA LEU A 4 -3.21 19.27 14.06
C LEU A 4 -3.01 18.33 15.24
N LYS A 5 -3.94 18.34 16.20
CA LYS A 5 -3.91 17.42 17.34
C LYS A 5 -4.26 16.01 16.90
N SER A 6 -3.40 15.05 17.21
CA SER A 6 -3.51 13.68 16.72
C SER A 6 -3.46 12.63 17.80
N LEU A 7 -4.21 11.55 17.58
CA LEU A 7 -4.27 10.36 18.42
C LEU A 7 -3.94 9.13 17.57
N VAL A 8 -3.24 8.14 18.14
CA VAL A 8 -3.02 6.84 17.51
C VAL A 8 -3.80 5.76 18.24
N CYS A 9 -4.62 5.00 17.53
CA CYS A 9 -5.36 3.85 18.06
C CYS A 9 -4.63 2.55 17.72
N GLY A 10 -4.20 1.81 18.76
CA GLY A 10 -3.41 0.59 18.64
C GLY A 10 -1.90 0.86 18.69
N SER A 11 -1.14 -0.10 19.25
CA SER A 11 0.31 0.05 19.47
C SER A 11 1.14 -1.09 18.84
N LYS A 12 0.52 -2.11 18.21
CA LYS A 12 1.29 -3.18 17.53
C LYS A 12 1.86 -2.63 16.22
N PHE A 13 1.10 -2.57 15.16
CA PHE A 13 1.50 -1.89 13.93
C PHE A 13 1.54 -0.36 14.12
N GLY A 14 0.67 0.19 14.95
CA GLY A 14 0.60 1.62 15.28
C GLY A 14 1.91 2.23 15.80
N GLN A 15 2.88 1.43 16.27
CA GLN A 15 4.20 1.92 16.63
C GLN A 15 4.94 2.63 15.47
N PHE A 16 4.69 2.21 14.22
CA PHE A 16 5.27 2.85 13.03
C PHE A 16 4.65 4.23 12.81
N TYR A 17 3.33 4.37 13.00
CA TYR A 17 2.66 5.67 12.94
C TYR A 17 3.10 6.58 14.08
N ILE A 18 3.21 6.05 15.31
CA ILE A 18 3.67 6.80 16.48
C ILE A 18 5.07 7.36 16.22
N ASP A 19 6.00 6.54 15.72
CA ASP A 19 7.35 6.99 15.41
C ASP A 19 7.38 8.04 14.30
N ALA A 20 6.61 7.84 13.22
CA ALA A 20 6.50 8.79 12.13
C ALA A 20 5.94 10.15 12.58
N ILE A 21 4.81 10.13 13.31
CA ILE A 21 4.12 11.33 13.80
C ILE A 21 5.01 12.09 14.81
N SER A 22 5.70 11.38 15.70
CA SER A 22 6.60 11.98 16.67
C SER A 22 7.74 12.80 16.05
N LYS A 23 8.05 12.51 14.78
CA LYS A 23 9.06 13.21 13.96
C LYS A 23 8.47 14.35 13.11
N MET A 24 7.14 14.52 13.09
CA MET A 24 6.43 15.54 12.27
C MET A 24 5.92 16.72 13.13
N LYS A 25 6.73 17.14 14.08
CA LYS A 25 6.37 18.15 15.12
C LYS A 25 6.01 19.53 14.55
N GLU A 26 6.36 19.80 13.31
CA GLU A 26 6.03 21.05 12.62
C GLU A 26 4.56 21.15 12.21
N CYS A 27 3.90 20.03 11.94
CA CYS A 27 2.51 20.01 11.47
C CYS A 27 1.56 19.21 12.38
N VAL A 28 2.08 18.35 13.26
CA VAL A 28 1.27 17.48 14.12
C VAL A 28 1.63 17.66 15.59
N GLU A 29 0.62 17.74 16.45
CA GLU A 29 0.72 17.62 17.90
C GLU A 29 0.23 16.22 18.30
N PHE A 30 1.17 15.32 18.65
CA PHE A 30 0.84 13.96 19.07
C PHE A 30 0.44 13.97 20.54
N ILE A 31 -0.85 13.79 20.85
CA ILE A 31 -1.42 13.94 22.20
C ILE A 31 -1.55 12.62 22.96
N GLY A 32 -1.58 11.48 22.30
CA GLY A 32 -1.73 10.22 23.02
C GLY A 32 -2.02 8.99 22.17
N ILE A 33 -2.11 7.87 22.88
CA ILE A 33 -2.41 6.55 22.35
C ILE A 33 -3.76 6.08 22.93
N PHE A 34 -4.63 5.56 22.08
CA PHE A 34 -5.84 4.84 22.50
C PHE A 34 -5.65 3.34 22.33
N SER A 35 -5.81 2.56 23.42
CA SER A 35 -5.67 1.10 23.38
C SER A 35 -6.30 0.45 24.62
N ASN A 36 -6.32 -0.89 24.65
CA ASN A 36 -6.83 -1.67 25.79
C ASN A 36 -5.90 -1.66 27.03
N GLY A 37 -4.87 -0.81 27.08
CA GLY A 37 -4.00 -0.67 28.25
C GLY A 37 -2.98 -1.82 28.42
N SER A 38 -2.61 -2.53 27.35
CA SER A 38 -1.58 -3.55 27.38
C SER A 38 -0.22 -2.98 27.82
N GLU A 39 0.67 -3.82 28.32
CA GLU A 39 2.03 -3.42 28.69
C GLU A 39 2.75 -2.70 27.55
N ARG A 40 2.66 -3.25 26.32
CA ARG A 40 3.20 -2.61 25.11
C ARG A 40 2.72 -1.19 24.93
N SER A 41 1.42 -0.92 25.12
CA SER A 41 0.87 0.42 24.94
C SER A 41 1.28 1.37 26.04
N ARG A 42 1.46 0.89 27.26
CA ARG A 42 2.03 1.69 28.36
C ARG A 42 3.48 2.08 28.08
N LEU A 43 4.32 1.12 27.70
CA LEU A 43 5.71 1.37 27.32
C LEU A 43 5.82 2.34 26.13
N CYS A 44 4.91 2.22 25.14
CA CYS A 44 4.84 3.18 24.04
C CYS A 44 4.50 4.59 24.55
N ALA A 45 3.48 4.73 25.39
CA ALA A 45 3.07 6.03 25.91
C ALA A 45 4.18 6.69 26.74
N GLU A 46 4.84 5.92 27.59
CA GLU A 46 6.01 6.37 28.39
C GLU A 46 7.16 6.82 27.48
N LYS A 47 7.55 5.98 26.48
CA LYS A 47 8.65 6.29 25.55
C LYS A 47 8.48 7.62 24.84
N TYR A 48 7.23 7.92 24.41
CA TYR A 48 6.93 9.13 23.64
C TYR A 48 6.40 10.27 24.53
N ASN A 49 6.31 10.04 25.84
CA ASN A 49 5.80 11.01 26.85
C ASN A 49 4.43 11.58 26.45
N VAL A 50 3.46 10.68 26.18
CA VAL A 50 2.10 11.03 25.80
C VAL A 50 1.07 10.28 26.65
N ASN A 51 -0.18 10.72 26.63
CA ASN A 51 -1.25 10.09 27.40
C ASN A 51 -1.63 8.71 26.81
N LEU A 52 -1.99 7.78 27.70
CA LEU A 52 -2.64 6.53 27.33
C LEU A 52 -4.13 6.59 27.70
N TYR A 53 -4.99 6.54 26.69
CA TYR A 53 -6.43 6.49 26.84
C TYR A 53 -6.92 5.05 26.72
N THR A 54 -7.72 4.59 27.68
CA THR A 54 -8.32 3.24 27.67
C THR A 54 -9.83 3.27 27.51
N SER A 55 -10.43 4.46 27.53
CA SER A 55 -11.84 4.71 27.23
C SER A 55 -11.96 5.87 26.24
N ILE A 56 -12.89 5.75 25.30
CA ILE A 56 -13.15 6.76 24.28
C ILE A 56 -13.68 8.08 24.90
N ASP A 57 -14.37 7.98 26.04
CA ASP A 57 -14.93 9.14 26.74
C ASP A 57 -13.88 10.00 27.45
N LYS A 58 -12.67 9.46 27.62
CA LYS A 58 -11.52 10.18 28.21
C LYS A 58 -10.66 10.90 27.16
N ILE A 59 -10.94 10.66 25.88
CA ILE A 59 -10.23 11.29 24.78
C ILE A 59 -10.69 12.75 24.68
N PRO A 60 -9.77 13.75 24.60
CA PRO A 60 -10.13 15.15 24.42
C PRO A 60 -11.01 15.36 23.18
N GLU A 61 -11.97 16.28 23.26
CA GLU A 61 -12.89 16.58 22.15
C GLU A 61 -12.23 17.37 21.00
N ASP A 62 -11.13 18.06 21.30
CA ASP A 62 -10.42 18.97 20.39
C ASP A 62 -9.35 18.27 19.50
N ILE A 63 -9.57 16.98 19.22
CA ILE A 63 -8.71 16.20 18.31
C ILE A 63 -9.08 16.49 16.85
N ASP A 64 -8.07 16.68 16.01
CA ASP A 64 -8.25 16.90 14.58
C ASP A 64 -8.16 15.61 13.77
N ILE A 65 -7.21 14.73 14.11
CA ILE A 65 -6.90 13.50 13.33
C ILE A 65 -6.76 12.30 14.26
N VAL A 66 -7.31 11.17 13.82
CA VAL A 66 -7.08 9.87 14.45
C VAL A 66 -6.45 8.90 13.45
N PHE A 67 -5.34 8.29 13.86
CA PHE A 67 -4.66 7.20 13.12
C PHE A 67 -5.06 5.87 13.72
N ILE A 68 -5.77 5.03 12.98
CA ILE A 68 -6.33 3.77 13.47
C ILE A 68 -5.53 2.60 12.93
N ALA A 69 -4.72 1.97 13.79
CA ALA A 69 -3.96 0.76 13.51
C ALA A 69 -4.53 -0.45 14.30
N VAL A 70 -5.86 -0.49 14.41
CA VAL A 70 -6.64 -1.57 14.98
C VAL A 70 -7.27 -2.34 13.82
N ARG A 71 -7.30 -3.68 13.92
CA ARG A 71 -7.93 -4.53 12.89
C ARG A 71 -9.36 -4.10 12.62
N THR A 72 -9.74 -4.06 11.34
CA THR A 72 -11.13 -3.81 10.91
C THR A 72 -12.05 -5.00 11.20
N GLY A 73 -13.35 -4.84 11.04
CA GLY A 73 -14.33 -5.88 11.33
C GLY A 73 -14.09 -7.17 10.53
N VAL A 74 -13.72 -7.06 9.28
CA VAL A 74 -13.39 -8.20 8.41
C VAL A 74 -12.18 -9.02 8.91
N MET A 75 -11.31 -8.39 9.72
CA MET A 75 -10.16 -9.03 10.37
C MET A 75 -10.43 -9.37 11.84
N GLY A 76 -11.70 -9.35 12.26
CA GLY A 76 -12.14 -9.68 13.63
C GLY A 76 -11.84 -8.62 14.67
N GLY A 77 -11.73 -7.34 14.26
CA GLY A 77 -11.54 -6.19 15.14
C GLY A 77 -12.66 -5.17 15.02
N ASP A 78 -12.52 -4.05 15.72
CA ASP A 78 -13.48 -2.95 15.80
C ASP A 78 -12.98 -1.64 15.15
N GLY A 79 -11.88 -1.71 14.36
CA GLY A 79 -11.26 -0.55 13.75
C GLY A 79 -12.19 0.27 12.88
N SER A 80 -13.06 -0.36 12.09
CA SER A 80 -14.03 0.32 11.22
C SER A 80 -15.14 1.01 12.01
N GLU A 81 -15.61 0.39 13.11
CA GLU A 81 -16.59 1.01 14.01
C GLU A 81 -15.98 2.21 14.73
N LEU A 82 -14.73 2.08 15.15
CA LEU A 82 -13.98 3.16 15.75
C LEU A 82 -13.79 4.34 14.78
N ALA A 83 -13.48 4.04 13.52
CA ALA A 83 -13.42 5.03 12.46
C ALA A 83 -14.74 5.80 12.31
N LEU A 84 -15.87 5.09 12.24
CA LEU A 84 -17.19 5.73 12.15
C LEU A 84 -17.51 6.62 13.36
N LYS A 85 -17.12 6.19 14.57
CA LYS A 85 -17.31 7.01 15.80
C LYS A 85 -16.55 8.33 15.71
N PHE A 86 -15.31 8.32 15.24
CA PHE A 86 -14.51 9.55 15.09
C PHE A 86 -15.01 10.42 13.92
N LEU A 87 -15.29 9.84 12.77
CA LEU A 87 -15.86 10.55 11.62
C LEU A 87 -17.17 11.26 12.00
N SER A 88 -18.06 10.58 12.75
CA SER A 88 -19.35 11.17 13.18
C SER A 88 -19.19 12.40 14.08
N LYS A 89 -18.07 12.49 14.82
CA LYS A 89 -17.69 13.64 15.64
C LYS A 89 -17.00 14.77 14.84
N GLY A 90 -16.82 14.61 13.53
CA GLY A 90 -16.13 15.60 12.67
C GLY A 90 -14.61 15.52 12.76
N ILE A 91 -14.04 14.37 13.11
CA ILE A 91 -12.61 14.13 13.23
C ILE A 91 -12.12 13.42 11.97
N HIS A 92 -11.00 13.87 11.40
CA HIS A 92 -10.36 13.22 10.26
C HIS A 92 -9.81 11.84 10.64
N VAL A 93 -9.96 10.85 9.79
CA VAL A 93 -9.54 9.47 10.07
C VAL A 93 -8.58 8.95 9.02
N PHE A 94 -7.46 8.43 9.50
CA PHE A 94 -6.48 7.66 8.74
C PHE A 94 -6.47 6.23 9.30
N ILE A 95 -6.90 5.22 8.54
CA ILE A 95 -7.05 3.84 9.01
C ILE A 95 -6.10 2.89 8.27
N GLU A 96 -5.54 1.94 9.01
CA GLU A 96 -4.72 0.86 8.44
C GLU A 96 -5.59 -0.13 7.64
N GLN A 97 -5.03 -0.60 6.55
CA GLN A 97 -5.63 -1.64 5.70
C GLN A 97 -5.57 -3.03 6.37
N PRO A 98 -6.38 -4.02 5.91
CA PRO A 98 -7.45 -3.90 4.93
C PRO A 98 -8.76 -3.40 5.53
N ILE A 99 -9.67 -2.92 4.70
CA ILE A 99 -11.05 -2.59 5.09
C ILE A 99 -12.03 -3.25 4.12
N HIS A 100 -13.15 -3.78 4.62
CA HIS A 100 -14.19 -4.36 3.79
C HIS A 100 -14.97 -3.28 3.01
N ILE A 101 -15.47 -3.62 1.83
CA ILE A 101 -16.18 -2.69 0.95
C ILE A 101 -17.35 -1.98 1.63
N ASP A 102 -18.16 -2.70 2.41
CA ASP A 102 -19.33 -2.13 3.08
C ASP A 102 -18.94 -1.21 4.25
N GLU A 103 -17.86 -1.53 4.96
CA GLU A 103 -17.29 -0.68 6.00
C GLU A 103 -16.71 0.60 5.39
N MET A 104 -15.95 0.46 4.29
CA MET A 104 -15.41 1.61 3.55
C MET A 104 -16.52 2.54 3.06
N LYS A 105 -17.59 2.00 2.45
CA LYS A 105 -18.74 2.80 1.99
C LYS A 105 -19.38 3.60 3.12
N LYS A 106 -19.56 2.99 4.31
CA LYS A 106 -20.09 3.67 5.49
C LYS A 106 -19.18 4.80 5.96
N CYS A 107 -17.87 4.54 6.05
CA CYS A 107 -16.87 5.53 6.46
C CYS A 107 -16.81 6.70 5.46
N VAL A 108 -16.76 6.41 4.15
CA VAL A 108 -16.74 7.43 3.09
C VAL A 108 -18.00 8.29 3.11
N LYS A 109 -19.19 7.67 3.25
CA LYS A 109 -20.45 8.40 3.37
C LYS A 109 -20.42 9.36 4.55
N CYS A 110 -20.06 8.86 5.74
CA CYS A 110 -19.97 9.65 6.97
C CYS A 110 -18.95 10.80 6.81
N SER A 111 -17.77 10.54 6.23
CA SER A 111 -16.74 11.56 6.03
C SER A 111 -17.22 12.71 5.13
N ILE A 112 -17.94 12.39 4.05
CA ILE A 112 -18.52 13.38 3.13
C ILE A 112 -19.60 14.20 3.82
N GLU A 113 -20.50 13.56 4.59
CA GLU A 113 -21.59 14.22 5.32
C GLU A 113 -21.05 15.17 6.41
N LYS A 114 -19.95 14.83 7.04
CA LYS A 114 -19.29 15.62 8.09
C LYS A 114 -18.26 16.62 7.58
N GLY A 115 -17.92 16.59 6.29
CA GLY A 115 -16.91 17.48 5.72
C GLY A 115 -15.49 17.17 6.19
N VAL A 116 -15.21 15.90 6.54
CA VAL A 116 -13.90 15.45 7.01
C VAL A 116 -13.29 14.43 6.05
N PHE A 117 -12.00 14.18 6.17
CA PHE A 117 -11.26 13.23 5.32
C PHE A 117 -11.18 11.87 5.99
N PHE A 118 -11.40 10.82 5.19
CA PHE A 118 -11.18 9.42 5.53
C PHE A 118 -10.14 8.84 4.57
N HIS A 119 -9.09 8.22 5.08
CA HIS A 119 -8.01 7.65 4.27
C HIS A 119 -7.70 6.23 4.72
N VAL A 120 -7.61 5.31 3.76
CA VAL A 120 -7.08 3.96 3.99
C VAL A 120 -5.61 3.93 3.61
N ALA A 121 -4.78 3.55 4.55
CA ALA A 121 -3.33 3.61 4.43
C ALA A 121 -2.76 2.64 3.40
N ASN A 122 -1.79 3.10 2.64
CA ASN A 122 -0.88 2.28 1.86
C ASN A 122 0.45 3.03 1.68
N PHE A 123 1.34 2.91 2.64
CA PHE A 123 2.63 3.58 2.57
C PHE A 123 3.57 2.99 1.51
N TYR A 124 3.33 1.76 1.02
CA TYR A 124 4.19 1.14 0.02
C TYR A 124 4.34 1.98 -1.26
N LYS A 125 3.27 2.65 -1.70
CA LYS A 125 3.32 3.55 -2.87
C LYS A 125 4.28 4.73 -2.73
N TYR A 126 4.67 5.07 -1.50
CA TYR A 126 5.63 6.14 -1.19
C TYR A 126 7.05 5.63 -0.97
N MET A 127 7.27 4.33 -1.00
CA MET A 127 8.60 3.74 -1.04
C MET A 127 9.24 4.03 -2.41
N ASP A 128 10.50 4.45 -2.41
CA ASP A 128 11.15 4.92 -3.64
C ASP A 128 11.18 3.86 -4.75
N THR A 129 11.38 2.58 -4.39
CA THR A 129 11.31 1.45 -5.33
C THR A 129 9.91 1.33 -5.96
N VAL A 130 8.85 1.29 -5.15
CA VAL A 130 7.48 1.12 -5.65
C VAL A 130 7.06 2.33 -6.49
N HIS A 131 7.38 3.54 -6.03
CA HIS A 131 7.13 4.77 -6.78
C HIS A 131 7.81 4.75 -8.15
N LYS A 132 9.11 4.42 -8.19
CA LYS A 132 9.87 4.28 -9.43
C LYS A 132 9.27 3.24 -10.37
N TYR A 133 8.90 2.08 -9.82
CA TYR A 133 8.27 1.01 -10.60
C TYR A 133 6.94 1.47 -11.23
N ILE A 134 6.09 2.13 -10.47
CA ILE A 134 4.81 2.67 -10.97
C ILE A 134 5.05 3.67 -12.11
N GLU A 135 6.03 4.56 -11.99
CA GLU A 135 6.32 5.55 -13.05
C GLU A 135 6.87 4.89 -14.33
N CYS A 136 7.77 3.90 -14.20
CA CYS A 136 8.23 3.11 -15.34
C CYS A 136 7.05 2.38 -16.02
N SER A 137 6.19 1.73 -15.24
CA SER A 137 5.02 1.00 -15.74
C SER A 137 4.02 1.91 -16.47
N LYS A 138 3.77 3.12 -15.96
CA LYS A 138 2.96 4.14 -16.65
C LYS A 138 3.56 4.54 -18.01
N GLY A 139 4.89 4.54 -18.11
CA GLY A 139 5.60 4.75 -19.38
C GLY A 139 5.26 3.68 -20.41
N LEU A 140 5.32 2.40 -20.01
CA LEU A 140 4.96 1.26 -20.85
C LEU A 140 3.48 1.28 -21.24
N LEU A 141 2.59 1.57 -20.28
CA LEU A 141 1.14 1.66 -20.53
C LEU A 141 0.80 2.73 -21.58
N ARG A 142 1.45 3.90 -21.52
CA ARG A 142 1.24 4.97 -22.51
C ARG A 142 1.57 4.56 -23.95
N LYS A 143 2.47 3.61 -24.13
CA LYS A 143 2.87 3.07 -25.43
C LYS A 143 2.00 1.88 -25.88
N ASN A 144 1.01 1.46 -25.05
CA ASN A 144 0.18 0.26 -25.24
C ASN A 144 0.99 -1.04 -25.37
N GLU A 145 2.08 -1.14 -24.61
CA GLU A 145 3.04 -2.26 -24.73
C GLU A 145 2.77 -3.40 -23.73
N ILE A 146 1.90 -3.20 -22.74
CA ILE A 146 1.65 -4.20 -21.68
C ILE A 146 0.80 -5.35 -22.24
N LEU A 147 1.38 -6.56 -22.21
CA LEU A 147 0.73 -7.80 -22.69
C LEU A 147 0.15 -8.63 -21.54
N SER A 148 0.80 -8.64 -20.38
CA SER A 148 0.37 -9.41 -19.20
C SER A 148 1.01 -8.85 -17.94
N ILE A 149 0.37 -9.10 -16.79
CA ILE A 149 0.88 -8.75 -15.47
C ILE A 149 0.84 -9.99 -14.59
N GLU A 150 1.95 -10.31 -13.96
CA GLU A 150 2.07 -11.36 -12.96
C GLU A 150 2.52 -10.76 -11.64
N CYS A 151 1.84 -11.14 -10.57
CA CYS A 151 2.15 -10.68 -9.23
C CYS A 151 2.36 -11.84 -8.27
N ALA A 152 3.16 -11.60 -7.25
CA ALA A 152 3.18 -12.46 -6.07
C ALA A 152 3.19 -11.59 -4.81
N CYS A 153 2.44 -11.99 -3.77
CA CYS A 153 2.40 -11.25 -2.52
C CYS A 153 2.08 -12.15 -1.33
N ALA A 154 2.42 -11.67 -0.13
CA ALA A 154 1.88 -12.23 1.09
C ALA A 154 0.41 -11.81 1.26
N ASN A 155 -0.40 -12.66 1.91
CA ASN A 155 -1.82 -12.41 2.11
C ASN A 155 -2.09 -11.07 2.82
N GLN A 156 -1.22 -10.69 3.76
CA GLN A 156 -1.33 -9.44 4.54
C GLN A 156 -1.27 -8.17 3.70
N VAL A 157 -0.70 -8.26 2.48
CA VAL A 157 -0.43 -7.09 1.63
C VAL A 157 -1.12 -7.12 0.27
N ILE A 158 -2.11 -8.01 0.09
CA ILE A 158 -2.93 -8.06 -1.14
C ILE A 158 -3.60 -6.70 -1.40
N TYR A 159 -4.15 -6.08 -0.35
CA TYR A 159 -4.84 -4.80 -0.45
C TYR A 159 -3.92 -3.70 -1.03
N SER A 160 -2.72 -3.58 -0.49
CA SER A 160 -1.73 -2.61 -0.98
C SER A 160 -1.15 -2.97 -2.36
N LEU A 161 -1.02 -4.26 -2.69
CA LEU A 161 -0.66 -4.68 -4.04
C LEU A 161 -1.70 -4.20 -5.06
N LEU A 162 -2.99 -4.39 -4.79
CA LEU A 162 -4.07 -3.94 -5.66
C LEU A 162 -4.08 -2.42 -5.83
N ASP A 163 -3.84 -1.65 -4.75
CA ASP A 163 -3.71 -0.18 -4.85
C ASP A 163 -2.50 0.22 -5.70
N ASN A 164 -1.36 -0.46 -5.56
CA ASN A 164 -0.17 -0.19 -6.38
C ASN A 164 -0.41 -0.48 -7.87
N ILE A 165 -1.10 -1.58 -8.19
CA ILE A 165 -1.50 -1.91 -9.58
C ILE A 165 -2.49 -0.86 -10.11
N LEU A 166 -3.51 -0.48 -9.33
CA LEU A 166 -4.48 0.56 -9.69
C LEU A 166 -3.79 1.86 -10.11
N ARG A 167 -2.71 2.24 -9.42
CA ARG A 167 -1.94 3.47 -9.71
C ARG A 167 -1.20 3.43 -11.03
N ILE A 168 -0.86 2.25 -11.56
CA ILE A 168 -0.29 2.10 -12.91
C ILE A 168 -1.34 2.52 -13.95
N PHE A 169 -2.60 2.10 -13.76
CA PHE A 169 -3.71 2.30 -14.71
C PHE A 169 -4.51 3.59 -14.43
N ARG A 170 -4.15 4.34 -13.40
CA ARG A 170 -4.87 5.52 -12.93
C ARG A 170 -6.31 5.19 -12.52
N GLU A 171 -7.20 6.20 -12.51
CA GLU A 171 -8.59 6.10 -12.04
C GLU A 171 -9.51 5.26 -12.95
N LYS A 172 -9.00 4.69 -14.05
CA LYS A 172 -9.80 3.96 -15.06
C LYS A 172 -9.59 2.44 -15.04
N ALA A 173 -9.04 1.91 -13.97
CA ALA A 173 -8.79 0.48 -13.87
C ALA A 173 -10.09 -0.32 -13.65
N ARG A 174 -10.32 -1.29 -14.51
CA ARG A 174 -11.40 -2.28 -14.39
C ARG A 174 -10.78 -3.63 -14.12
N PHE A 175 -10.88 -4.09 -12.89
CA PHE A 175 -10.44 -5.42 -12.49
C PHE A 175 -11.52 -6.47 -12.74
N SER A 176 -11.10 -7.66 -13.19
CA SER A 176 -11.89 -8.89 -13.18
C SER A 176 -11.05 -9.98 -12.52
N ILE A 177 -11.64 -10.76 -11.62
CA ILE A 177 -11.04 -11.97 -11.05
C ILE A 177 -11.98 -13.13 -11.39
N GLU A 178 -11.50 -14.10 -12.12
CA GLU A 178 -12.34 -15.13 -12.76
C GLU A 178 -12.04 -16.52 -12.22
N ASN A 179 -10.77 -16.82 -11.95
CA ASN A 179 -10.35 -18.16 -11.58
C ASN A 179 -9.46 -18.16 -10.33
N PHE A 180 -9.54 -19.28 -9.62
CA PHE A 180 -8.72 -19.53 -8.44
C PHE A 180 -8.16 -20.96 -8.51
N TRP A 181 -6.85 -21.11 -8.28
CA TRP A 181 -6.19 -22.40 -8.15
C TRP A 181 -5.48 -22.50 -6.82
N ILE A 182 -5.90 -23.43 -5.97
CA ILE A 182 -5.22 -23.78 -4.74
C ILE A 182 -4.06 -24.68 -5.12
N GLN A 183 -2.83 -24.22 -4.92
CA GLN A 183 -1.63 -25.04 -5.20
C GLN A 183 -1.36 -26.00 -4.05
N ASN A 184 -1.44 -25.52 -2.80
CA ASN A 184 -1.31 -26.27 -1.56
C ASN A 184 -1.87 -25.44 -0.40
N GLN A 185 -1.60 -25.83 0.87
CA GLN A 185 -2.04 -25.08 2.05
C GLN A 185 -1.52 -23.63 2.08
N ASP A 186 -0.32 -23.40 1.56
CA ASP A 186 0.39 -22.14 1.70
C ASP A 186 0.23 -21.20 0.51
N PHE A 187 -0.19 -21.70 -0.65
CA PHE A 187 -0.26 -20.91 -1.87
C PHE A 187 -1.55 -21.12 -2.66
N PHE A 188 -2.09 -20.04 -3.14
CA PHE A 188 -3.11 -20.05 -4.19
C PHE A 188 -2.80 -19.02 -5.28
N ILE A 189 -3.44 -19.16 -6.44
CA ILE A 189 -3.37 -18.19 -7.54
C ILE A 189 -4.78 -17.69 -7.83
N ALA A 190 -4.93 -16.36 -7.85
CA ALA A 190 -6.09 -15.68 -8.41
C ALA A 190 -5.73 -15.16 -9.80
N SER A 191 -6.59 -15.34 -10.78
CA SER A 191 -6.37 -14.85 -12.15
C SER A 191 -7.60 -14.19 -12.74
N GLY A 192 -7.35 -13.26 -13.64
CA GLY A 192 -8.36 -12.47 -14.33
C GLY A 192 -7.71 -11.43 -15.23
N SER A 193 -8.22 -10.21 -15.20
CA SER A 193 -7.69 -9.13 -16.04
C SER A 193 -7.78 -7.76 -15.35
N ILE A 194 -7.00 -6.82 -15.87
CA ILE A 194 -7.14 -5.40 -15.61
C ILE A 194 -7.15 -4.64 -16.94
N ASN A 195 -8.27 -3.97 -17.26
CA ASN A 195 -8.49 -3.32 -18.57
C ASN A 195 -8.20 -4.29 -19.75
N ASP A 196 -8.71 -5.50 -19.66
CA ASP A 196 -8.54 -6.58 -20.63
C ASP A 196 -7.10 -7.14 -20.76
N ILE A 197 -6.14 -6.62 -19.94
CA ILE A 197 -4.79 -7.15 -19.84
C ILE A 197 -4.81 -8.33 -18.84
N PRO A 198 -4.35 -9.53 -19.21
CA PRO A 198 -4.29 -10.68 -18.33
C PRO A 198 -3.53 -10.38 -17.04
N LEU A 199 -4.10 -10.78 -15.90
CA LEU A 199 -3.55 -10.61 -14.57
C LEU A 199 -3.53 -11.93 -13.81
N SER A 200 -2.41 -12.28 -13.20
CA SER A 200 -2.33 -13.37 -12.23
C SER A 200 -1.67 -12.91 -10.94
N ILE A 201 -2.20 -13.37 -9.80
CA ILE A 201 -1.70 -13.02 -8.46
C ILE A 201 -1.47 -14.32 -7.69
N LYS A 202 -0.21 -14.67 -7.45
CA LYS A 202 0.18 -15.77 -6.57
C LYS A 202 0.24 -15.25 -5.14
N VAL A 203 -0.58 -15.81 -4.26
CA VAL A 203 -0.66 -15.40 -2.86
C VAL A 203 -0.02 -16.45 -1.96
N TYR A 204 0.90 -16.00 -1.11
CA TYR A 204 1.38 -16.76 0.03
C TYR A 204 0.41 -16.57 1.20
N ASN A 205 -0.33 -17.64 1.54
CA ASN A 205 -1.45 -17.61 2.48
C ASN A 205 -1.15 -18.25 3.85
N SER A 206 0.08 -18.71 4.08
CA SER A 206 0.47 -19.25 5.38
C SER A 206 0.73 -18.10 6.35
N VAL A 207 -0.27 -17.80 7.18
CA VAL A 207 -0.19 -16.73 8.17
C VAL A 207 0.20 -17.33 9.51
N ASN A 208 1.28 -16.82 10.12
CA ASN A 208 1.69 -17.25 11.44
C ASN A 208 0.61 -16.86 12.49
N THR A 209 0.13 -17.84 13.25
CA THR A 209 -0.95 -17.62 14.24
C THR A 209 -0.50 -16.75 15.43
N VAL A 210 0.79 -16.77 15.77
CA VAL A 210 1.36 -15.98 16.88
C VAL A 210 1.67 -14.56 16.44
N ASP A 211 2.21 -14.40 15.23
CA ASP A 211 2.55 -13.10 14.66
C ASP A 211 2.18 -13.05 13.16
N SER A 212 0.99 -12.58 12.89
CA SER A 212 0.43 -12.51 11.54
C SER A 212 1.17 -11.60 10.57
N ASP A 213 2.04 -10.73 11.08
CA ASP A 213 2.81 -9.77 10.29
C ASP A 213 4.23 -10.26 9.95
N SER A 214 4.58 -11.47 10.44
CA SER A 214 5.90 -12.06 10.29
C SER A 214 5.91 -13.28 9.38
N TYR A 215 7.12 -13.69 8.97
CA TYR A 215 7.38 -14.94 8.25
C TYR A 215 6.76 -15.03 6.85
N CYS A 216 6.86 -13.98 6.03
CA CYS A 216 6.56 -14.05 4.62
C CYS A 216 7.83 -14.10 3.75
N TYR A 217 7.76 -14.74 2.60
CA TYR A 217 8.89 -14.85 1.66
C TYR A 217 9.13 -13.54 0.89
N TYR A 218 8.07 -12.80 0.63
CA TYR A 218 8.07 -11.52 -0.08
C TYR A 218 6.87 -10.71 0.36
N LEU A 219 6.97 -9.40 0.26
CA LEU A 219 5.82 -8.52 0.46
C LEU A 219 5.04 -8.40 -0.84
N GLN A 220 5.63 -7.79 -1.87
CA GLN A 220 4.98 -7.60 -3.16
C GLN A 220 6.00 -7.74 -4.28
N GLN A 221 5.69 -8.55 -5.26
CA GLN A 221 6.43 -8.75 -6.49
C GLN A 221 5.49 -8.44 -7.65
N ILE A 222 5.93 -7.65 -8.63
CA ILE A 222 5.12 -7.30 -9.80
C ILE A 222 5.99 -7.42 -11.04
N ASN A 223 5.52 -8.18 -12.04
CA ASN A 223 6.17 -8.40 -13.31
C ASN A 223 5.23 -7.96 -14.44
N ILE A 224 5.70 -7.06 -15.29
CA ILE A 224 4.98 -6.59 -16.48
C ILE A 224 5.68 -7.10 -17.71
N TYR A 225 4.94 -7.82 -18.55
CA TYR A 225 5.40 -8.36 -19.83
C TYR A 225 4.98 -7.44 -20.97
N THR A 226 5.91 -7.18 -21.86
CA THR A 226 5.70 -6.36 -23.06
C THR A 226 6.26 -7.06 -24.29
N SER A 227 5.97 -6.56 -25.50
CA SER A 227 6.56 -7.08 -26.75
C SER A 227 8.08 -6.89 -26.82
N GLU A 228 8.63 -5.93 -26.07
CA GLU A 228 10.06 -5.60 -26.11
C GLU A 228 10.86 -6.20 -24.95
N GLY A 229 10.15 -6.67 -23.89
CA GLY A 229 10.82 -7.21 -22.71
C GLY A 229 9.92 -7.27 -21.49
N MET A 230 10.56 -7.32 -20.33
CA MET A 230 9.88 -7.48 -19.04
C MET A 230 10.41 -6.47 -18.04
N LEU A 231 9.50 -5.87 -17.28
CA LEU A 231 9.84 -5.01 -16.13
C LEU A 231 9.50 -5.76 -14.83
N PHE A 232 10.51 -6.03 -14.01
CA PHE A 232 10.37 -6.72 -12.73
C PHE A 232 10.54 -5.75 -11.56
N MET A 233 9.71 -5.87 -10.56
CA MET A 233 9.97 -5.45 -9.19
C MET A 233 10.07 -6.72 -8.34
N VAL A 234 11.25 -7.04 -7.85
CA VAL A 234 11.52 -8.29 -7.12
C VAL A 234 10.86 -8.28 -5.74
N ASP A 235 10.86 -7.13 -5.07
CA ASP A 235 10.14 -6.86 -3.84
C ASP A 235 9.94 -5.34 -3.70
N VAL A 236 9.14 -4.89 -2.74
CA VAL A 236 8.95 -3.45 -2.44
C VAL A 236 10.25 -2.74 -2.06
N ASN A 237 11.25 -3.48 -1.62
CA ASN A 237 12.59 -2.97 -1.31
C ASN A 237 13.56 -3.02 -2.50
N GLY A 238 13.15 -3.57 -3.62
CA GLY A 238 13.95 -3.70 -4.84
C GLY A 238 14.54 -5.10 -5.06
N PRO A 239 15.35 -5.28 -6.09
CA PRO A 239 15.60 -4.32 -7.18
C PRO A 239 14.44 -4.20 -8.19
N ILE A 240 14.52 -3.21 -9.08
CA ILE A 240 13.74 -3.13 -10.32
C ILE A 240 14.67 -3.50 -11.47
N ILE A 241 14.22 -4.40 -12.35
CA ILE A 241 15.01 -4.90 -13.44
C ILE A 241 14.21 -4.77 -14.74
N TRP A 242 14.78 -4.14 -15.76
CA TRP A 242 14.31 -4.27 -17.14
C TRP A 242 15.11 -5.35 -17.83
N LYS A 243 14.44 -6.35 -18.38
CA LYS A 243 15.03 -7.42 -19.16
C LYS A 243 14.45 -7.39 -20.58
N PRO A 244 15.24 -7.08 -21.62
CA PRO A 244 14.79 -7.16 -23.01
C PRO A 244 14.31 -8.55 -23.36
N GLN A 245 13.37 -8.64 -24.31
CA GLN A 245 12.94 -9.92 -24.87
C GLN A 245 14.15 -10.66 -25.46
N PHE A 246 14.30 -11.94 -25.09
CA PHE A 246 15.37 -12.74 -25.64
C PHE A 246 15.14 -13.00 -27.15
N ARG A 247 16.07 -12.59 -27.96
CA ARG A 247 16.09 -12.84 -29.40
C ARG A 247 17.44 -13.42 -29.76
N ALA A 248 17.44 -14.67 -30.28
CA ALA A 248 18.69 -15.32 -30.67
C ALA A 248 19.20 -14.72 -31.98
N ALA A 249 20.45 -14.29 -31.98
CA ALA A 249 21.13 -13.80 -33.19
C ALA A 249 21.74 -15.00 -33.94
N HIS A 250 20.94 -15.72 -34.68
CA HIS A 250 21.36 -16.96 -35.39
C HIS A 250 22.48 -16.72 -36.42
N ASP A 251 22.57 -15.52 -36.97
CA ASP A 251 23.56 -15.14 -37.98
C ASP A 251 24.81 -14.45 -37.41
N LEU A 252 24.98 -14.45 -36.09
CA LEU A 252 26.02 -13.70 -35.37
C LEU A 252 27.43 -13.91 -35.92
N PHE A 253 27.76 -15.14 -36.32
CA PHE A 253 29.10 -15.51 -36.82
C PHE A 253 29.18 -15.61 -38.34
N ILE A 254 28.08 -15.36 -39.04
CA ILE A 254 27.98 -15.47 -40.50
C ILE A 254 27.89 -14.09 -41.14
N LYS A 255 27.12 -13.18 -40.54
CA LYS A 255 26.92 -11.80 -41.02
C LYS A 255 27.91 -10.84 -40.41
N LYS A 256 28.24 -9.78 -41.15
CA LYS A 256 29.04 -8.68 -40.62
C LYS A 256 28.18 -7.74 -39.73
N GLY A 257 28.80 -6.97 -38.85
CA GLY A 257 28.14 -6.18 -37.81
C GLY A 257 27.00 -5.28 -38.28
N ASP A 258 27.10 -4.65 -39.42
CA ASP A 258 26.09 -3.78 -40.04
C ASP A 258 24.91 -4.53 -40.71
N GLU A 259 25.06 -5.81 -40.96
CA GLU A 259 23.97 -6.70 -41.44
C GLU A 259 23.13 -7.29 -40.31
N LEU A 260 23.56 -7.13 -39.08
CA LEU A 260 22.86 -7.61 -37.89
C LEU A 260 21.85 -6.57 -37.42
N ASP A 261 20.72 -7.00 -36.86
CA ASP A 261 19.76 -6.08 -36.24
C ASP A 261 20.37 -5.51 -34.97
N GLN A 262 20.92 -4.29 -35.10
CA GLN A 262 21.57 -3.58 -33.99
C GLN A 262 20.64 -3.38 -32.79
N ARG A 263 19.32 -3.26 -33.01
CA ARG A 263 18.35 -3.13 -31.91
C ARG A 263 18.35 -4.36 -31.00
N ILE A 264 18.60 -5.55 -31.56
CA ILE A 264 18.75 -6.80 -30.79
C ILE A 264 20.10 -6.83 -30.09
N PHE A 265 21.16 -6.50 -30.83
CA PHE A 265 22.53 -6.54 -30.33
C PHE A 265 22.82 -5.55 -29.21
N ASP A 266 22.30 -4.33 -29.35
CA ASP A 266 22.51 -3.25 -28.40
C ASP A 266 21.50 -3.25 -27.26
N SER A 267 20.57 -4.23 -27.24
CA SER A 267 19.61 -4.36 -26.15
C SER A 267 20.31 -4.64 -24.83
N LYS A 268 20.07 -3.77 -23.85
CA LYS A 268 20.73 -3.84 -22.55
C LYS A 268 19.74 -4.22 -21.45
N MET A 269 20.17 -5.08 -20.54
CA MET A 269 19.49 -5.30 -19.28
C MET A 269 19.82 -4.13 -18.36
N TYR A 270 18.80 -3.47 -17.80
CA TYR A 270 18.94 -2.36 -16.86
C TYR A 270 18.57 -2.81 -15.46
N TRP A 271 19.43 -2.51 -14.52
CA TRP A 271 19.19 -2.65 -13.10
C TRP A 271 19.03 -1.25 -12.54
N TYR A 272 17.85 -0.97 -12.03
CA TYR A 272 17.67 0.22 -11.22
C TYR A 272 18.09 -0.19 -9.81
N GLU A 273 19.29 0.23 -9.42
CA GLU A 273 19.83 -0.10 -8.11
C GLU A 273 18.93 0.44 -7.01
N SER A 274 18.49 -0.47 -6.14
CA SER A 274 18.25 -0.11 -4.75
C SER A 274 19.61 0.00 -4.06
N GLU A 275 19.71 0.70 -2.93
CA GLU A 275 20.90 0.68 -2.08
C GLU A 275 21.40 -0.77 -1.93
N SER A 276 22.69 -1.00 -2.16
CA SER A 276 23.25 -2.33 -2.37
C SER A 276 23.15 -3.27 -1.16
N GLU A 277 22.98 -2.72 0.05
CA GLU A 277 22.85 -3.50 1.28
C GLU A 277 21.84 -2.86 2.23
N LEU A 278 20.64 -3.46 2.35
CA LEU A 278 19.61 -3.03 3.28
C LEU A 278 19.44 -4.06 4.41
N SER A 279 19.63 -3.63 5.63
CA SER A 279 19.21 -4.42 6.78
C SER A 279 17.71 -4.25 7.07
N TYR A 280 17.08 -5.21 7.73
CA TYR A 280 15.71 -5.05 8.24
C TYR A 280 15.58 -3.83 9.16
N LYS A 281 16.64 -3.48 9.90
CA LYS A 281 16.65 -2.25 10.69
C LYS A 281 16.53 -1.01 9.84
N ASP A 282 17.23 -0.92 8.71
CA ASP A 282 17.12 0.20 7.78
C ASP A 282 15.73 0.25 7.14
N ILE A 283 15.17 -0.91 6.78
CA ILE A 283 13.82 -1.00 6.22
C ILE A 283 12.81 -0.47 7.24
N PHE A 284 12.74 -1.03 8.43
CA PHE A 284 11.69 -0.69 9.40
C PHE A 284 11.89 0.67 10.06
N CYS A 285 13.13 1.05 10.39
CA CYS A 285 13.39 2.29 11.15
C CYS A 285 13.60 3.54 10.29
N LYS A 286 13.84 3.37 8.97
CA LYS A 286 14.05 4.49 8.04
C LYS A 286 13.05 4.45 6.89
N LYS A 287 13.16 3.45 5.99
CA LYS A 287 12.39 3.41 4.73
C LYS A 287 10.88 3.42 4.96
N TRP A 288 10.38 2.58 5.86
CA TRP A 288 8.96 2.54 6.21
C TRP A 288 8.52 3.83 6.89
N ILE A 289 9.30 4.32 7.84
CA ILE A 289 8.98 5.58 8.55
C ILE A 289 8.92 6.75 7.58
N ASP A 290 9.87 6.87 6.65
CA ASP A 290 9.88 7.94 5.66
C ASP A 290 8.72 7.83 4.66
N ALA A 291 8.36 6.62 4.24
CA ALA A 291 7.19 6.38 3.40
C ALA A 291 5.88 6.73 4.12
N ILE A 292 5.73 6.31 5.38
CA ILE A 292 4.58 6.65 6.23
C ILE A 292 4.48 8.17 6.42
N LYS A 293 5.61 8.87 6.69
CA LYS A 293 5.62 10.33 6.81
C LYS A 293 5.17 11.02 5.53
N LYS A 294 5.62 10.54 4.35
CA LYS A 294 5.17 11.07 3.05
C LYS A 294 3.65 10.93 2.89
N GLU A 295 3.10 9.76 3.25
CA GLU A 295 1.65 9.50 3.18
C GLU A 295 0.85 10.38 4.15
N ILE A 296 1.27 10.45 5.40
CA ILE A 296 0.66 11.31 6.42
C ILE A 296 0.71 12.78 5.98
N LYS A 297 1.84 13.23 5.40
CA LYS A 297 1.99 14.60 4.90
C LYS A 297 0.99 14.93 3.80
N GLU A 298 0.80 14.02 2.82
CA GLU A 298 -0.22 14.19 1.77
C GLU A 298 -1.63 14.29 2.36
N PHE A 299 -1.94 13.44 3.36
CA PHE A 299 -3.23 13.49 4.05
C PHE A 299 -3.46 14.81 4.79
N ILE A 300 -2.45 15.30 5.52
CA ILE A 300 -2.48 16.59 6.23
C ILE A 300 -2.62 17.75 5.23
N ASP A 301 -1.92 17.71 4.10
CA ASP A 301 -2.01 18.74 3.07
C ASP A 301 -3.42 18.81 2.47
N ASN A 302 -4.11 17.66 2.31
CA ASN A 302 -5.51 17.65 1.88
C ASN A 302 -6.42 18.35 2.90
N ILE A 303 -6.15 18.20 4.20
CA ILE A 303 -6.89 18.88 5.28
C ILE A 303 -6.63 20.38 5.24
N TYR A 304 -5.37 20.80 5.22
CA TYR A 304 -5.01 22.23 5.25
C TYR A 304 -5.48 23.01 4.02
N PHE A 305 -5.46 22.38 2.85
CA PHE A 305 -5.88 23.01 1.59
C PHE A 305 -7.32 22.70 1.21
N GLU A 306 -8.10 22.07 2.12
CA GLU A 306 -9.53 21.77 1.95
C GLU A 306 -9.86 21.09 0.61
N LYS A 307 -9.00 20.16 0.15
CA LYS A 307 -9.08 19.50 -1.15
C LYS A 307 -10.23 18.49 -1.27
N MET A 308 -11.42 18.84 -0.77
CA MET A 308 -12.57 17.93 -0.70
C MET A 308 -13.04 17.43 -2.09
N THR A 309 -12.96 18.25 -3.12
CA THR A 309 -13.35 17.85 -4.49
C THR A 309 -12.41 16.81 -5.07
N GLU A 310 -11.10 17.00 -4.90
CA GLU A 310 -10.07 16.03 -5.32
C GLU A 310 -10.20 14.74 -4.52
N TYR A 311 -10.44 14.85 -3.22
CA TYR A 311 -10.67 13.73 -2.31
C TYR A 311 -11.84 12.86 -2.79
N ARG A 312 -13.00 13.46 -3.08
CA ARG A 312 -14.19 12.72 -3.54
C ARG A 312 -13.92 11.94 -4.83
N ARG A 313 -13.16 12.53 -5.76
CA ARG A 313 -12.77 11.85 -7.00
C ARG A 313 -11.82 10.69 -6.74
N LYS A 314 -10.81 10.90 -5.89
CA LYS A 314 -9.82 9.88 -5.52
C LYS A 314 -10.48 8.69 -4.83
N ILE A 315 -11.32 8.93 -3.82
CA ILE A 315 -11.95 7.87 -3.03
C ILE A 315 -12.91 7.01 -3.87
N GLN A 316 -13.56 7.59 -4.89
CA GLN A 316 -14.39 6.84 -5.84
C GLN A 316 -13.57 5.82 -6.64
N SER A 317 -12.35 6.14 -7.03
CA SER A 317 -11.49 5.18 -7.73
C SER A 317 -10.91 4.13 -6.79
N GLU A 318 -10.63 4.48 -5.55
CA GLU A 318 -10.06 3.57 -4.55
C GLU A 318 -11.07 2.54 -4.01
N ILE A 319 -12.38 2.80 -4.13
CA ILE A 319 -13.43 1.89 -3.63
C ILE A 319 -13.46 0.52 -4.34
N VAL A 320 -12.83 0.40 -5.50
CA VAL A 320 -12.70 -0.88 -6.21
C VAL A 320 -11.76 -1.85 -5.47
N ILE A 321 -10.77 -1.33 -4.74
CA ILE A 321 -9.73 -2.13 -4.06
C ILE A 321 -10.34 -3.10 -3.04
N PRO A 322 -11.15 -2.65 -2.06
CA PRO A 322 -11.76 -3.58 -1.09
C PRO A 322 -12.71 -4.57 -1.74
N SER A 323 -13.35 -4.23 -2.88
CA SER A 323 -14.21 -5.16 -3.61
C SER A 323 -13.39 -6.33 -4.19
N ILE A 324 -12.27 -6.03 -4.87
CA ILE A 324 -11.39 -7.04 -5.45
C ILE A 324 -10.65 -7.82 -4.36
N TRP A 325 -10.18 -7.13 -3.32
CA TRP A 325 -9.57 -7.77 -2.15
C TRP A 325 -10.53 -8.80 -1.52
N GLY A 326 -11.80 -8.44 -1.33
CA GLY A 326 -12.83 -9.35 -0.82
C GLY A 326 -13.02 -10.58 -1.71
N LEU A 327 -13.06 -10.42 -3.04
CA LEU A 327 -13.14 -11.54 -3.97
C LEU A 327 -11.95 -12.50 -3.86
N ILE A 328 -10.74 -11.97 -3.63
CA ILE A 328 -9.52 -12.78 -3.54
C ILE A 328 -9.43 -13.50 -2.19
N THR A 329 -9.89 -12.91 -1.09
CA THR A 329 -9.64 -13.41 0.28
C THR A 329 -10.81 -14.19 0.89
N GLN A 330 -12.01 -14.12 0.32
CA GLN A 330 -13.21 -14.81 0.85
C GLN A 330 -13.34 -16.27 0.38
N LYS A 331 -12.29 -16.89 -0.15
CA LYS A 331 -12.30 -18.29 -0.61
C LYS A 331 -11.40 -19.20 0.27
#